data_7068baa46918eaa7d9040ca8cbef7fda
#
_entry.id   7068baa46918eaa7d9040ca8cbef7fda
#
_cell.length_a   1.000
_cell.length_b   1.000
_cell.length_c   1.000
_cell.angle_alpha   90.00
_cell.angle_beta   90.00
_cell.angle_gamma   90.00
#
_symmetry.space_group_name_H-M   'P 1'
#
loop_
_entity.id
_entity.type
_entity.pdbx_description
1 polymer ?
#
loop_
_entity_poly.entity_id
_entity_poly.type
_entity_poly.pdbx_seq_one_letter_code
_entity_poly.pdbx_strand_id
1 'polypeptide(L)'
;MRRKNLRITGIPENVEKQNGAESVLNEIIEENFPNLAIEGERCVEEAFRSPRFVTVKRPTARHIVVQMARRKDKERILREVRKKKRITYKGAPIRLSVDFSTETLQARREWSDIFKALKDKNLQPRILYPARISFRYEGEIKSFPDKQKLREFVTKSTPLQEILKKALILEKRKKGEGDTIHRLGRPMDRTRTG
;
A
#
# COMPACT_ATOMS: atom_id res chain seq x y z
N MET A 1 13.48 7.11 8.36
CA MET A 1 12.12 7.68 8.10
C MET A 1 11.75 7.50 6.65
N ARG A 2 10.64 6.83 6.35
CA ARG A 2 10.21 6.52 4.95
C ARG A 2 9.51 7.69 4.23
N ARG A 3 9.47 8.87 4.81
CA ARG A 3 8.77 10.05 4.25
C ARG A 3 9.28 10.50 2.87
N LYS A 4 10.55 10.22 2.57
CA LYS A 4 11.18 10.56 1.30
C LYS A 4 11.22 9.38 0.30
N ASN A 5 10.74 8.19 0.67
CA ASN A 5 10.93 6.99 -0.12
C ASN A 5 9.81 6.80 -1.16
N LEU A 6 10.23 6.37 -2.35
CA LEU A 6 9.39 5.78 -3.39
C LEU A 6 9.62 4.27 -3.44
N ARG A 7 8.60 3.53 -3.84
CA ARG A 7 8.69 2.10 -4.11
C ARG A 7 8.36 1.82 -5.57
N ILE A 8 9.26 1.14 -6.26
CA ILE A 8 9.09 0.70 -7.64
C ILE A 8 8.88 -0.81 -7.65
N THR A 9 7.82 -1.26 -8.31
CA THR A 9 7.45 -2.68 -8.41
C THR A 9 7.35 -3.07 -9.87
N GLY A 10 7.82 -4.27 -10.23
CA GLY A 10 7.76 -4.79 -11.59
C GLY A 10 9.04 -4.65 -12.39
N ILE A 11 10.12 -4.16 -11.81
CA ILE A 11 11.45 -4.09 -12.44
C ILE A 11 12.13 -5.46 -12.33
N PRO A 12 12.56 -6.08 -13.44
CA PRO A 12 13.28 -7.36 -13.41
C PRO A 12 14.52 -7.30 -12.53
N GLU A 13 14.90 -8.45 -11.97
CA GLU A 13 16.15 -8.56 -11.20
C GLU A 13 17.38 -8.29 -12.09
N ASN A 14 18.42 -7.78 -11.47
CA ASN A 14 19.73 -7.52 -12.10
C ASN A 14 19.80 -6.36 -13.11
N VAL A 15 18.74 -5.64 -13.35
CA VAL A 15 18.76 -4.46 -14.25
C VAL A 15 19.74 -3.39 -13.74
N GLU A 16 19.83 -3.26 -12.40
CA GLU A 16 20.70 -2.31 -11.73
C GLU A 16 22.20 -2.64 -11.77
N LYS A 17 22.59 -3.81 -12.28
CA LYS A 17 24.01 -4.25 -12.29
C LYS A 17 24.92 -3.38 -13.16
N GLN A 18 24.37 -2.77 -14.20
CA GLN A 18 25.15 -1.95 -15.14
C GLN A 18 25.30 -0.51 -14.67
N ASN A 19 24.20 0.13 -14.28
CA ASN A 19 24.15 1.56 -14.01
C ASN A 19 23.69 1.94 -12.59
N GLY A 20 23.56 0.95 -11.69
CA GLY A 20 23.04 1.17 -10.33
C GLY A 20 21.52 1.29 -10.28
N ALA A 21 20.97 1.10 -9.06
CA ALA A 21 19.52 1.19 -8.86
C ALA A 21 18.97 2.63 -8.99
N GLU A 22 19.82 3.61 -8.84
CA GLU A 22 19.49 5.04 -8.96
C GLU A 22 19.15 5.42 -10.39
N SER A 23 19.84 4.85 -11.38
CA SER A 23 19.58 5.10 -12.80
C SER A 23 18.20 4.65 -13.24
N VAL A 24 17.65 3.61 -12.62
CA VAL A 24 16.33 3.06 -12.93
C VAL A 24 15.22 4.11 -12.77
N LEU A 25 15.29 4.94 -11.71
CA LEU A 25 14.31 6.01 -11.54
C LEU A 25 14.43 7.06 -12.66
N ASN A 26 15.65 7.43 -13.03
CA ASN A 26 15.88 8.41 -14.11
C ASN A 26 15.33 7.89 -15.44
N GLU A 27 15.63 6.64 -15.79
CA GLU A 27 15.10 6.00 -17.00
C GLU A 27 13.56 5.96 -17.00
N ILE A 28 12.92 5.69 -15.85
CA ILE A 28 11.46 5.72 -15.71
C ILE A 28 10.92 7.14 -15.95
N ILE A 29 11.57 8.15 -15.38
CA ILE A 29 11.15 9.56 -15.53
C ILE A 29 11.29 10.01 -16.99
N GLU A 30 12.40 9.72 -17.63
CA GLU A 30 12.63 10.04 -19.05
C GLU A 30 11.60 9.37 -19.95
N GLU A 31 11.30 8.11 -19.74
CA GLU A 31 10.32 7.35 -20.54
C GLU A 31 8.88 7.84 -20.35
N ASN A 32 8.50 8.17 -19.10
CA ASN A 32 7.10 8.44 -18.78
C ASN A 32 6.76 9.92 -18.62
N PHE A 33 7.72 10.75 -18.23
CA PHE A 33 7.52 12.15 -17.84
C PHE A 33 8.59 13.08 -18.41
N PRO A 34 8.77 13.15 -19.75
CA PRO A 34 9.85 13.91 -20.36
C PRO A 34 9.81 15.42 -20.04
N ASN A 35 8.64 15.94 -19.66
CA ASN A 35 8.46 17.34 -19.27
C ASN A 35 8.62 17.56 -17.74
N LEU A 36 8.91 16.52 -16.98
CA LEU A 36 9.14 16.64 -15.55
C LEU A 36 10.60 17.04 -15.30
N ALA A 37 10.86 18.34 -15.26
CA ALA A 37 12.17 18.84 -14.87
C ALA A 37 12.43 18.52 -13.39
N ILE A 38 13.12 17.42 -13.14
CA ILE A 38 13.72 17.13 -11.85
C ILE A 38 15.16 17.60 -11.97
N GLU A 39 15.51 18.66 -11.28
CA GLU A 39 16.82 19.27 -11.34
C GLU A 39 17.91 18.32 -10.81
N GLY A 40 18.68 17.77 -11.73
CA GLY A 40 20.00 17.21 -11.54
C GLY A 40 20.07 15.76 -11.04
N GLU A 41 21.25 15.19 -11.23
CA GLU A 41 21.67 13.84 -10.80
C GLU A 41 21.58 13.59 -9.28
N ARG A 42 21.30 14.65 -8.50
CA ARG A 42 21.25 14.60 -7.02
C ARG A 42 19.83 14.48 -6.44
N CYS A 43 18.84 14.11 -7.22
CA CYS A 43 17.48 13.92 -6.67
C CYS A 43 17.32 12.62 -5.88
N VAL A 44 18.19 11.64 -6.13
CA VAL A 44 18.24 10.35 -5.40
C VAL A 44 19.37 10.39 -4.38
N GLU A 45 19.06 10.06 -3.14
CA GLU A 45 20.03 9.91 -2.06
C GLU A 45 20.58 8.48 -2.01
N GLU A 46 19.69 7.49 -2.12
CA GLU A 46 20.03 6.07 -2.13
C GLU A 46 18.95 5.28 -2.87
N ALA A 47 19.34 4.20 -3.56
CA ALA A 47 18.39 3.24 -4.12
C ALA A 47 18.87 1.80 -3.88
N PHE A 48 17.96 0.92 -3.50
CA PHE A 48 18.29 -0.48 -3.19
C PHE A 48 17.10 -1.42 -3.39
N ARG A 49 17.39 -2.71 -3.59
CA ARG A 49 16.38 -3.78 -3.61
C ARG A 49 15.90 -4.12 -2.20
N SER A 50 14.61 -4.30 -2.05
CA SER A 50 13.99 -4.71 -0.79
C SER A 50 13.11 -5.95 -0.98
N PRO A 51 13.32 -7.01 -0.19
CA PRO A 51 14.36 -7.21 0.82
C PRO A 51 15.78 -7.28 0.21
N ARG A 52 16.81 -7.01 1.01
CA ARG A 52 18.20 -7.00 0.53
C ARG A 52 18.69 -8.37 0.04
N PHE A 53 18.18 -9.45 0.65
CA PHE A 53 18.57 -10.81 0.30
C PHE A 53 17.57 -11.44 -0.68
N VAL A 54 18.09 -12.18 -1.64
CA VAL A 54 17.30 -12.96 -2.60
C VAL A 54 16.90 -14.28 -1.96
N THR A 55 15.60 -14.55 -1.88
CA THR A 55 15.09 -15.87 -1.49
C THR A 55 14.80 -16.65 -2.78
N VAL A 56 15.40 -17.81 -2.94
CA VAL A 56 15.33 -18.66 -4.16
C VAL A 56 13.88 -19.01 -4.58
N LYS A 57 12.93 -18.97 -3.66
CA LYS A 57 11.53 -19.35 -3.89
C LYS A 57 10.59 -18.17 -4.26
N ARG A 58 11.11 -16.99 -4.53
CA ARG A 58 10.26 -15.84 -4.78
C ARG A 58 9.82 -15.76 -6.24
N PRO A 59 8.51 -15.83 -6.56
CA PRO A 59 8.02 -15.82 -7.94
C PRO A 59 8.06 -14.42 -8.60
N THR A 60 8.29 -13.36 -7.82
CA THR A 60 8.28 -11.97 -8.30
C THR A 60 9.57 -11.27 -7.95
N ALA A 61 10.01 -10.37 -8.84
CA ALA A 61 11.16 -9.50 -8.60
C ALA A 61 11.00 -8.69 -7.31
N ARG A 62 12.11 -8.46 -6.61
CA ARG A 62 12.12 -7.59 -5.43
C ARG A 62 11.81 -6.15 -5.83
N HIS A 63 11.15 -5.41 -4.93
CA HIS A 63 10.92 -3.98 -5.14
C HIS A 63 12.23 -3.21 -5.10
N ILE A 64 12.29 -2.11 -5.85
CA ILE A 64 13.34 -1.10 -5.65
C ILE A 64 12.76 -0.03 -4.75
N VAL A 65 13.47 0.30 -3.68
CA VAL A 65 13.18 1.44 -2.81
C VAL A 65 14.16 2.55 -3.16
N VAL A 66 13.62 3.72 -3.48
CA VAL A 66 14.41 4.90 -3.80
C VAL A 66 14.19 5.95 -2.72
N GLN A 67 15.25 6.32 -2.03
CA GLN A 67 15.26 7.43 -1.09
C GLN A 67 15.57 8.72 -1.84
N MET A 68 14.60 9.63 -1.88
CA MET A 68 14.78 10.92 -2.53
C MET A 68 15.52 11.89 -1.62
N ALA A 69 16.38 12.73 -2.18
CA ALA A 69 17.06 13.78 -1.44
C ALA A 69 16.04 14.80 -0.87
N ARG A 70 15.02 15.14 -1.66
CA ARG A 70 14.00 16.12 -1.29
C ARG A 70 12.60 15.52 -1.36
N ARG A 71 11.79 15.75 -0.32
CA ARG A 71 10.38 15.35 -0.29
C ARG A 71 9.55 15.96 -1.44
N LYS A 72 9.87 17.18 -1.83
CA LYS A 72 9.17 17.89 -2.91
C LYS A 72 9.27 17.14 -4.24
N ASP A 73 10.44 16.57 -4.56
CA ASP A 73 10.66 15.84 -5.81
C ASP A 73 9.84 14.55 -5.83
N LYS A 74 9.81 13.82 -4.69
CA LYS A 74 8.92 12.66 -4.52
C LYS A 74 7.46 13.03 -4.79
N GLU A 75 6.97 14.12 -4.19
CA GLU A 75 5.58 14.56 -4.34
C GLU A 75 5.25 14.97 -5.78
N ARG A 76 6.20 15.60 -6.48
CA ARG A 76 6.07 15.93 -7.92
C ARG A 76 5.95 14.66 -8.77
N ILE A 77 6.83 13.69 -8.59
CA ILE A 77 6.78 12.41 -9.29
C ILE A 77 5.45 11.71 -9.05
N LEU A 78 5.03 11.56 -7.80
CA LEU A 78 3.76 10.91 -7.46
C LEU A 78 2.53 11.64 -8.02
N ARG A 79 2.59 12.95 -8.17
CA ARG A 79 1.52 13.74 -8.80
C ARG A 79 1.38 13.36 -10.27
N GLU A 80 2.49 13.29 -11.00
CA GLU A 80 2.49 12.91 -12.41
C GLU A 80 2.09 11.44 -12.62
N VAL A 81 2.55 10.54 -11.74
CA VAL A 81 2.12 9.13 -11.72
C VAL A 81 0.60 9.00 -11.59
N ARG A 82 -0.04 9.82 -10.75
CA ARG A 82 -1.50 9.80 -10.57
C ARG A 82 -2.27 10.29 -11.79
N LYS A 83 -1.70 11.23 -12.55
CA LYS A 83 -2.30 11.73 -13.80
C LYS A 83 -2.18 10.68 -14.91
N LYS A 84 -1.05 9.99 -14.98
CA LYS A 84 -0.79 8.96 -16.00
C LYS A 84 -1.28 7.61 -15.50
N LYS A 85 -2.26 7.02 -16.18
CA LYS A 85 -2.91 5.76 -15.78
C LYS A 85 -1.98 4.54 -15.85
N ARG A 86 -0.96 4.58 -16.70
CA ARG A 86 -0.03 3.47 -16.92
C ARG A 86 1.39 3.98 -16.95
N ILE A 87 2.22 3.44 -16.07
CA ILE A 87 3.65 3.71 -16.00
C ILE A 87 4.40 2.52 -16.55
N THR A 88 5.43 2.74 -17.33
CA THR A 88 6.23 1.70 -17.98
C THR A 88 7.72 1.88 -17.71
N TYR A 89 8.44 0.77 -17.84
CA TYR A 89 9.89 0.70 -17.86
C TYR A 89 10.31 -0.20 -19.01
N LYS A 90 11.03 0.33 -19.98
CA LYS A 90 11.38 -0.36 -21.24
C LYS A 90 10.14 -1.01 -21.89
N GLY A 91 9.03 -0.27 -21.90
CA GLY A 91 7.75 -0.68 -22.43
C GLY A 91 6.92 -1.61 -21.57
N ALA A 92 7.49 -2.25 -20.54
CA ALA A 92 6.79 -3.14 -19.64
C ALA A 92 6.07 -2.38 -18.51
N PRO A 93 4.84 -2.77 -18.11
CA PRO A 93 4.11 -2.07 -17.06
C PRO A 93 4.77 -2.24 -15.70
N ILE A 94 4.93 -1.13 -14.99
CA ILE A 94 5.47 -1.07 -13.64
C ILE A 94 4.53 -0.29 -12.72
N ARG A 95 4.81 -0.32 -11.43
CA ARG A 95 4.10 0.47 -10.44
C ARG A 95 5.06 1.31 -9.61
N LEU A 96 4.77 2.59 -9.55
CA LEU A 96 5.45 3.55 -8.70
C LEU A 96 4.50 4.00 -7.58
N SER A 97 4.92 3.89 -6.33
CA SER A 97 4.07 4.18 -5.18
C SER A 97 4.87 4.72 -3.99
N VAL A 98 4.15 5.18 -2.99
CA VAL A 98 4.76 5.53 -1.70
C VAL A 98 5.28 4.27 -1.00
N ASP A 99 6.43 4.36 -0.36
CA ASP A 99 6.96 3.29 0.49
C ASP A 99 6.40 3.42 1.92
N PHE A 100 5.36 2.66 2.21
CA PHE A 100 4.76 2.58 3.55
C PHE A 100 5.48 1.56 4.44
N SER A 101 5.46 1.78 5.76
CA SER A 101 5.83 0.75 6.73
C SER A 101 4.89 -0.45 6.65
N THR A 102 5.33 -1.60 7.18
CA THR A 102 4.51 -2.83 7.19
C THR A 102 3.21 -2.61 7.96
N GLU A 103 3.28 -1.92 9.10
CA GLU A 103 2.12 -1.58 9.93
C GLU A 103 1.14 -0.68 9.16
N THR A 104 1.65 0.35 8.49
CA THR A 104 0.80 1.24 7.68
C THR A 104 0.16 0.49 6.51
N LEU A 105 0.90 -0.37 5.81
CA LEU A 105 0.34 -1.21 4.74
C LEU A 105 -0.75 -2.14 5.27
N GLN A 106 -0.53 -2.78 6.41
CA GLN A 106 -1.51 -3.67 7.03
C GLN A 106 -2.78 -2.90 7.42
N ALA A 107 -2.63 -1.76 8.09
CA ALA A 107 -3.75 -0.91 8.47
C ALA A 107 -4.56 -0.42 7.24
N ARG A 108 -3.88 -0.11 6.12
CA ARG A 108 -4.54 0.26 4.87
C ARG A 108 -5.28 -0.90 4.22
N ARG A 109 -4.71 -2.11 4.26
CA ARG A 109 -5.35 -3.33 3.72
C ARG A 109 -6.61 -3.71 4.48
N GLU A 110 -6.68 -3.43 5.76
CA GLU A 110 -7.87 -3.69 6.58
C GLU A 110 -9.11 -2.93 6.10
N TRP A 111 -8.95 -1.83 5.35
CA TRP A 111 -10.04 -1.11 4.72
C TRP A 111 -10.55 -1.71 3.40
N SER A 112 -9.93 -2.78 2.86
CA SER A 112 -10.17 -3.26 1.50
C SER A 112 -11.63 -3.62 1.21
N ASP A 113 -12.31 -4.32 2.11
CA ASP A 113 -13.70 -4.75 1.94
C ASP A 113 -14.66 -3.55 2.00
N ILE A 114 -14.42 -2.63 2.95
CA ILE A 114 -15.18 -1.38 3.09
C ILE A 114 -14.95 -0.47 1.87
N PHE A 115 -13.70 -0.35 1.43
CA PHE A 115 -13.34 0.44 0.26
C PHE A 115 -14.05 -0.06 -1.00
N LYS A 116 -14.08 -1.38 -1.22
CA LYS A 116 -14.78 -2.00 -2.34
C LYS A 116 -16.27 -1.70 -2.29
N ALA A 117 -16.92 -1.90 -1.14
CA ALA A 117 -18.36 -1.64 -0.98
C ALA A 117 -18.71 -0.17 -1.26
N LEU A 118 -17.90 0.78 -0.79
CA LEU A 118 -18.09 2.20 -1.06
C LEU A 118 -17.87 2.56 -2.54
N LYS A 119 -16.88 1.92 -3.16
CA LYS A 119 -16.57 2.11 -4.59
C LYS A 119 -17.70 1.60 -5.48
N ASP A 120 -18.26 0.43 -5.18
CA ASP A 120 -19.38 -0.17 -5.92
C ASP A 120 -20.63 0.73 -5.89
N LYS A 121 -20.78 1.56 -4.86
CA LYS A 121 -21.84 2.56 -4.73
C LYS A 121 -21.44 3.96 -5.21
N ASN A 122 -20.29 4.09 -5.86
CA ASN A 122 -19.78 5.34 -6.42
C ASN A 122 -19.59 6.49 -5.39
N LEU A 123 -19.29 6.14 -4.14
CA LEU A 123 -19.05 7.11 -3.06
C LEU A 123 -17.61 7.65 -3.04
N GLN A 124 -16.83 7.40 -4.09
CA GLN A 124 -15.48 7.92 -4.30
C GLN A 124 -14.55 7.73 -3.08
N PRO A 125 -14.37 6.49 -2.58
CA PRO A 125 -13.54 6.24 -1.41
C PRO A 125 -12.07 6.52 -1.68
N ARG A 126 -11.37 6.99 -0.65
CA ARG A 126 -9.93 7.19 -0.63
C ARG A 126 -9.38 6.71 0.71
N ILE A 127 -8.16 6.19 0.70
CA ILE A 127 -7.42 5.90 1.93
C ILE A 127 -6.33 6.95 2.06
N LEU A 128 -6.51 7.84 3.04
CA LEU A 128 -5.59 8.92 3.36
C LEU A 128 -4.47 8.40 4.26
N TYR A 129 -3.33 9.07 4.23
CA TYR A 129 -2.21 8.74 5.11
C TYR A 129 -2.53 9.05 6.59
N PRO A 130 -2.14 8.18 7.54
CA PRO A 130 -1.50 6.88 7.34
C PRO A 130 -2.47 5.78 6.86
N ALA A 131 -3.66 5.66 7.38
CA ALA A 131 -4.65 4.62 7.06
C ALA A 131 -6.07 5.07 7.47
N ARG A 132 -6.51 6.21 6.96
CA ARG A 132 -7.84 6.77 7.22
C ARG A 132 -8.70 6.57 5.98
N ILE A 133 -9.89 6.00 6.14
CA ILE A 133 -10.88 5.96 5.06
C ILE A 133 -11.56 7.33 4.92
N SER A 134 -11.77 7.77 3.69
CA SER A 134 -12.52 8.98 3.37
C SER A 134 -13.42 8.68 2.17
N PHE A 135 -14.63 9.20 2.17
CA PHE A 135 -15.57 9.05 1.06
C PHE A 135 -16.56 10.21 1.02
N ARG A 136 -17.24 10.37 -0.11
CA ARG A 136 -18.28 11.39 -0.28
C ARG A 136 -19.63 10.81 0.08
N TYR A 137 -20.32 11.45 1.01
CA TYR A 137 -21.67 11.09 1.44
C TYR A 137 -22.51 12.32 1.64
N GLU A 138 -23.70 12.35 1.03
CA GLU A 138 -24.63 13.51 1.06
C GLU A 138 -23.97 14.85 0.68
N GLY A 139 -23.12 14.83 -0.34
CA GLY A 139 -22.41 16.01 -0.84
C GLY A 139 -21.18 16.41 -0.02
N GLU A 140 -20.95 15.82 1.14
CA GLU A 140 -19.81 16.11 2.01
C GLU A 140 -18.75 15.01 2.02
N ILE A 141 -17.50 15.38 2.28
CA ILE A 141 -16.42 14.42 2.48
C ILE A 141 -16.37 14.03 3.96
N LYS A 142 -16.64 12.75 4.24
CA LYS A 142 -16.53 12.16 5.56
C LYS A 142 -15.21 11.37 5.67
N SER A 143 -14.54 11.43 6.82
CA SER A 143 -13.26 10.77 7.05
C SER A 143 -13.22 10.11 8.44
N PHE A 144 -12.72 8.86 8.49
CA PHE A 144 -12.69 8.05 9.70
C PHE A 144 -11.30 7.44 9.91
N PRO A 145 -10.70 7.63 11.11
CA PRO A 145 -9.36 7.12 11.41
C PRO A 145 -9.34 5.61 11.66
N ASP A 146 -10.44 5.04 12.12
CA ASP A 146 -10.60 3.62 12.47
C ASP A 146 -12.02 3.13 12.19
N LYS A 147 -12.19 1.81 12.23
CA LYS A 147 -13.46 1.15 11.94
C LYS A 147 -14.53 1.41 13.00
N GLN A 148 -14.14 1.64 14.24
CA GLN A 148 -15.07 1.94 15.31
C GLN A 148 -15.77 3.27 15.07
N LYS A 149 -15.02 4.30 14.71
CA LYS A 149 -15.58 5.62 14.35
C LYS A 149 -16.49 5.54 13.14
N LEU A 150 -16.13 4.74 12.14
CA LEU A 150 -16.99 4.48 10.99
C LEU A 150 -18.28 3.77 11.42
N ARG A 151 -18.22 2.75 12.26
CA ARG A 151 -19.40 2.03 12.75
C ARG A 151 -20.36 2.92 13.52
N GLU A 152 -19.86 3.79 14.39
CA GLU A 152 -20.66 4.77 15.13
C GLU A 152 -21.41 5.71 14.18
N PHE A 153 -20.77 6.13 13.11
CA PHE A 153 -21.39 6.95 12.08
C PHE A 153 -22.44 6.18 11.26
N VAL A 154 -22.12 4.97 10.83
CA VAL A 154 -23.00 4.10 10.03
C VAL A 154 -24.27 3.74 10.80
N THR A 155 -24.18 3.57 12.12
CA THR A 155 -25.35 3.28 12.98
C THR A 155 -26.43 4.37 12.90
N LYS A 156 -26.04 5.59 12.59
CA LYS A 156 -26.95 6.74 12.46
C LYS A 156 -27.53 6.91 11.06
N SER A 157 -27.10 6.11 10.09
CA SER A 157 -27.51 6.23 8.69
C SER A 157 -27.93 4.90 8.11
N THR A 158 -29.24 4.71 7.88
CA THR A 158 -29.82 3.49 7.31
C THR A 158 -29.24 3.14 5.92
N PRO A 159 -29.07 4.09 4.97
CA PRO A 159 -28.50 3.78 3.67
C PRO A 159 -27.07 3.25 3.75
N LEU A 160 -26.23 3.82 4.61
CA LEU A 160 -24.85 3.33 4.83
C LEU A 160 -24.81 1.97 5.51
N GLN A 161 -25.74 1.69 6.41
CA GLN A 161 -25.86 0.36 7.03
C GLN A 161 -26.06 -0.73 5.97
N GLU A 162 -26.93 -0.52 5.00
CA GLU A 162 -27.16 -1.49 3.93
C GLU A 162 -25.93 -1.66 3.03
N ILE A 163 -25.25 -0.58 2.68
CA ILE A 163 -24.04 -0.60 1.85
C ILE A 163 -22.91 -1.35 2.53
N LEU A 164 -22.69 -1.10 3.82
CA LEU A 164 -21.54 -1.61 4.57
C LEU A 164 -21.83 -2.87 5.39
N LYS A 165 -23.08 -3.33 5.45
CA LYS A 165 -23.49 -4.49 6.25
C LYS A 165 -22.65 -5.74 5.96
N LYS A 166 -22.47 -6.10 4.70
CA LYS A 166 -21.68 -7.26 4.30
C LYS A 166 -20.19 -7.10 4.63
N ALA A 167 -19.61 -5.94 4.38
CA ALA A 167 -18.21 -5.66 4.66
C ALA A 167 -17.90 -5.71 6.16
N LEU A 168 -18.77 -5.15 7.00
CA LEU A 168 -18.62 -5.15 8.45
C LEU A 168 -18.87 -6.54 9.09
N ILE A 169 -19.73 -7.37 8.50
CA ILE A 169 -19.98 -8.76 8.95
C ILE A 169 -18.80 -9.68 8.60
N LEU A 170 -18.25 -9.57 7.40
CA LEU A 170 -17.09 -10.36 6.96
C LEU A 170 -15.89 -10.14 7.88
N GLU A 171 -15.71 -8.94 8.40
CA GLU A 171 -14.66 -8.63 9.36
C GLU A 171 -14.86 -9.30 10.72
N LYS A 172 -16.09 -9.41 11.20
CA LYS A 172 -16.39 -10.14 12.44
C LYS A 172 -16.03 -11.63 12.33
N ARG A 173 -16.25 -12.25 11.16
CA ARG A 173 -15.87 -13.64 10.90
C ARG A 173 -14.34 -13.83 10.88
N LYS A 174 -13.61 -12.97 10.21
CA LYS A 174 -12.13 -13.03 10.18
C LYS A 174 -11.48 -12.87 11.56
N LYS A 175 -12.07 -12.07 12.46
CA LYS A 175 -11.60 -11.95 13.85
C LYS A 175 -11.96 -13.17 14.71
N GLY A 176 -13.10 -13.80 14.49
CA GLY A 176 -13.53 -15.00 15.21
C GLY A 176 -12.69 -16.24 14.88
N GLU A 177 -12.22 -16.39 13.66
CA GLU A 177 -11.35 -17.51 13.25
C GLU A 177 -9.91 -17.38 13.78
N GLY A 178 -9.41 -16.16 14.01
CA GLY A 178 -8.08 -15.92 14.59
C GLY A 178 -7.99 -16.29 16.07
N ASP A 179 -9.07 -16.16 16.84
CA ASP A 179 -9.08 -16.45 18.28
C ASP A 179 -9.27 -17.95 18.58
N THR A 180 -9.76 -18.75 17.64
CA THR A 180 -10.00 -20.19 17.84
C THR A 180 -8.74 -21.03 17.67
N ILE A 181 -7.73 -20.57 16.97
CA ILE A 181 -6.48 -21.33 16.72
C ILE A 181 -5.53 -21.30 17.94
N HIS A 182 -5.67 -20.37 18.85
CA HIS A 182 -4.79 -20.27 20.03
C HIS A 182 -5.23 -21.09 21.25
N ARG A 183 -6.36 -21.83 21.18
CA ARG A 183 -6.88 -22.61 22.33
C ARG A 183 -6.68 -24.12 22.26
N LEU A 184 -6.08 -24.67 21.20
CA LEU A 184 -5.83 -26.11 21.07
C LEU A 184 -4.32 -26.39 20.98
N GLY A 185 -3.67 -26.51 22.12
CA GLY A 185 -2.25 -26.89 22.14
C GLY A 185 -1.57 -26.89 23.49
N ARG A 186 -2.12 -27.59 24.50
CA ARG A 186 -1.32 -28.11 25.61
C ARG A 186 -1.49 -29.62 25.67
N PRO A 187 -0.46 -30.41 25.33
CA PRO A 187 -0.47 -31.83 25.67
C PRO A 187 -0.25 -31.98 27.20
N MET A 188 -1.13 -32.69 27.87
CA MET A 188 -0.90 -33.16 29.21
C MET A 188 0.16 -34.25 29.20
N ASP A 189 1.29 -33.92 29.77
CA ASP A 189 2.32 -34.89 30.13
C ASP A 189 1.83 -35.68 31.38
N ARG A 190 1.56 -36.96 31.18
CA ARG A 190 1.33 -37.93 32.25
C ARG A 190 2.59 -38.78 32.35
N THR A 191 3.55 -38.33 33.12
CA THR A 191 4.54 -39.23 33.71
C THR A 191 3.92 -39.99 34.84
N ARG A 192 3.78 -41.27 34.65
CA ARG A 192 3.41 -42.23 35.72
C ARG A 192 4.68 -43.01 36.05
N THR A 193 5.22 -42.68 37.21
CA THR A 193 6.19 -43.52 37.91
C THR A 193 5.46 -44.69 38.56
N GLY A 194 5.98 -45.87 38.33
CA GLY A 194 5.74 -47.10 39.04
C GLY A 194 7.02 -47.88 39.09
#